data_2b61ae13c91ac7ef411a12afe05ff840
#
_entry.id   2b61ae13c91ac7ef411a12afe05ff840
#
_cell.length_a   1.000
_cell.length_b   1.000
_cell.length_c   1.000
_cell.angle_alpha   90.00
_cell.angle_beta   90.00
_cell.angle_gamma   90.00
#
_symmetry.space_group_name_H-M   'P 1'
#
loop_
_entity.id
_entity.type
_entity.pdbx_description
1 polymer ?
#
loop_
_entity_poly.entity_id
_entity_poly.type
_entity_poly.pdbx_seq_one_letter_code
_entity_poly.pdbx_strand_id
1 'polypeptide(L)'
;MARKDFDLITEWVEPDSRILDLGCGDGSLLKLLNKKRNASGYGVDTSIDKTIKSLDNTINIINADINDHMDFFKDKSFDYVILAQSLQVVDNPVSLIKEMLRIGNEVII
;
A
#
# COMPACT_ATOMS: atom_id res chain seq x y z
N MET A 1 8.95 17.58 3.35
CA MET A 1 10.07 16.82 3.95
C MET A 1 9.86 15.35 3.68
N ALA A 2 10.87 14.67 3.18
CA ALA A 2 10.78 13.25 2.90
C ALA A 2 10.77 12.45 4.22
N ARG A 3 9.96 11.42 4.30
CA ARG A 3 9.93 10.51 5.44
C ARG A 3 11.04 9.48 5.29
N LYS A 4 11.78 9.27 6.36
CA LYS A 4 12.89 8.29 6.36
C LYS A 4 12.42 6.86 6.13
N ASP A 5 11.24 6.51 6.65
CA ASP A 5 10.65 5.19 6.42
C ASP A 5 10.32 4.96 4.94
N PHE A 6 9.90 5.99 4.23
CA PHE A 6 9.66 5.89 2.78
C PHE A 6 10.95 5.63 2.01
N ASP A 7 12.05 6.25 2.42
CA ASP A 7 13.36 6.01 1.80
C ASP A 7 13.81 4.56 2.00
N LEU A 8 13.63 4.02 3.21
CA LEU A 8 13.97 2.62 3.49
C LEU A 8 13.12 1.66 2.68
N ILE A 9 11.81 1.92 2.60
CA ILE A 9 10.90 1.08 1.81
C ILE A 9 11.32 1.10 0.34
N THR A 10 11.69 2.26 -0.17
CA THR A 10 12.15 2.40 -1.55
C THR A 10 13.39 1.55 -1.83
N GLU A 11 14.31 1.47 -0.87
CA GLU A 11 15.50 0.62 -1.01
C GLU A 11 15.15 -0.87 -1.04
N TRP A 12 14.12 -1.29 -0.33
CA TRP A 12 13.73 -2.70 -0.24
C TRP A 12 12.93 -3.17 -1.44
N VAL A 13 12.25 -2.26 -2.14
CA VAL A 13 11.36 -2.62 -3.25
C VAL A 13 12.17 -2.80 -4.53
N GLU A 14 12.04 -3.98 -5.16
CA GLU A 14 12.67 -4.27 -6.44
C GLU A 14 12.03 -3.43 -7.55
N PRO A 15 12.80 -3.06 -8.58
CA PRO A 15 12.25 -2.33 -9.73
C PRO A 15 11.13 -3.10 -10.43
N ASP A 16 10.20 -2.37 -11.02
CA ASP A 16 9.10 -2.90 -11.82
C ASP A 16 8.12 -3.77 -11.02
N SER A 17 8.11 -3.61 -9.69
CA SER A 17 7.24 -4.38 -8.81
C SER A 17 5.81 -3.86 -8.82
N ARG A 18 4.90 -4.73 -8.44
CA ARG A 18 3.48 -4.42 -8.25
C ARG A 18 3.20 -4.31 -6.76
N ILE A 19 2.67 -3.16 -6.34
CA ILE A 19 2.56 -2.77 -4.93
C ILE A 19 1.10 -2.60 -4.53
N LEU A 20 0.76 -3.08 -3.33
CA LEU A 20 -0.47 -2.71 -2.65
C LEU A 20 -0.11 -1.95 -1.38
N ASP A 21 -0.53 -0.69 -1.28
CA ASP A 21 -0.24 0.18 -0.15
C ASP A 21 -1.50 0.37 0.69
N LEU A 22 -1.53 -0.25 1.86
CA LEU A 22 -2.68 -0.21 2.76
C LEU A 22 -2.62 1.04 3.64
N GLY A 23 -3.70 1.82 3.63
CA GLY A 23 -3.73 3.11 4.31
C GLY A 23 -2.83 4.13 3.62
N CYS A 24 -2.95 4.21 2.30
CA CYS A 24 -2.03 4.97 1.47
C CYS A 24 -2.11 6.50 1.64
N GLY A 25 -3.16 7.00 2.25
CA GLY A 25 -3.37 8.43 2.38
C GLY A 25 -3.47 9.12 1.02
N ASP A 26 -2.60 10.09 0.81
CA ASP A 26 -2.55 10.86 -0.45
C ASP A 26 -1.78 10.16 -1.57
N GLY A 27 -1.28 8.95 -1.32
CA GLY A 27 -0.54 8.20 -2.31
C GLY A 27 0.92 8.60 -2.46
N SER A 28 1.47 9.32 -1.50
CA SER A 28 2.86 9.81 -1.57
C SER A 28 3.87 8.69 -1.72
N LEU A 29 3.70 7.58 -0.99
CA LEU A 29 4.60 6.43 -1.09
C LEU A 29 4.52 5.78 -2.46
N LEU A 30 3.32 5.57 -2.99
CA LEU A 30 3.14 5.00 -4.33
C LEU A 30 3.76 5.88 -5.40
N LYS A 31 3.62 7.20 -5.29
CA LYS A 31 4.26 8.15 -6.22
C LYS A 31 5.78 8.02 -6.16
N LEU A 32 6.32 7.94 -4.97
CA LEU A 32 7.78 7.79 -4.78
C LEU A 32 8.28 6.48 -5.38
N LEU A 33 7.59 5.37 -5.12
CA LEU A 33 7.96 4.06 -5.65
C LEU A 33 7.84 4.03 -7.19
N ASN A 34 6.81 4.66 -7.73
CA ASN A 34 6.69 4.78 -9.19
C ASN A 34 7.87 5.54 -9.78
N LYS A 35 8.24 6.65 -9.17
CA LYS A 35 9.34 7.50 -9.64
C LYS A 35 10.70 6.81 -9.51
N LYS A 36 10.95 6.15 -8.39
CA LYS A 36 12.29 5.61 -8.05
C LYS A 36 12.50 4.18 -8.50
N ARG A 37 11.44 3.38 -8.57
CA ARG A 37 11.51 1.94 -8.86
C ARG A 37 10.64 1.51 -10.02
N ASN A 38 10.00 2.45 -10.71
CA ASN A 38 9.04 2.11 -11.76
C ASN A 38 7.97 1.13 -11.27
N ALA A 39 7.62 1.20 -10.00
CA ALA A 39 6.60 0.34 -9.42
C ALA A 39 5.21 0.83 -9.81
N SER A 40 4.29 -0.11 -9.93
CA SER A 40 2.88 0.16 -10.19
C SER A 40 2.04 -0.43 -9.08
N GLY A 41 0.75 -0.12 -9.03
CA GLY A 41 -0.14 -0.77 -8.08
C GLY A 41 -1.27 0.10 -7.61
N TYR A 42 -1.78 -0.26 -6.43
CA TYR A 42 -2.96 0.34 -5.84
C TYR A 42 -2.69 0.77 -4.41
N GLY A 43 -3.37 1.86 -4.01
CA GLY A 43 -3.50 2.22 -2.61
C GLY A 43 -4.90 1.92 -2.11
N VAL A 44 -5.03 1.67 -0.83
CA VAL A 44 -6.32 1.50 -0.15
C VAL A 44 -6.40 2.52 0.96
N ASP A 45 -7.48 3.29 0.99
CA ASP A 45 -7.71 4.28 2.05
C ASP A 45 -9.21 4.55 2.20
N THR A 46 -9.64 4.87 3.41
CA THR A 46 -11.04 5.18 3.71
C THR A 46 -11.36 6.65 3.53
N SER A 47 -10.35 7.51 3.43
CA SER A 47 -10.55 8.96 3.38
C SER A 47 -10.85 9.41 1.95
N ILE A 48 -12.09 9.82 1.71
CA ILE A 48 -12.51 10.35 0.41
C ILE A 48 -11.71 11.61 0.05
N ASP A 49 -11.46 12.49 1.02
CA ASP A 49 -10.71 13.73 0.79
C ASP A 49 -9.28 13.44 0.33
N LYS A 50 -8.61 12.48 0.97
CA LYS A 50 -7.28 12.06 0.57
C LYS A 50 -7.32 11.43 -0.82
N THR A 51 -8.31 10.60 -1.09
CA THR A 51 -8.50 9.97 -2.40
C THR A 51 -8.64 11.01 -3.51
N ILE A 52 -9.44 12.05 -3.27
CA ILE A 52 -9.63 13.14 -4.23
C ILE A 52 -8.32 13.86 -4.51
N LYS A 53 -7.56 14.18 -3.46
CA LYS A 53 -6.27 14.87 -3.59
C LYS A 53 -5.23 14.06 -4.35
N SER A 54 -5.40 12.75 -4.37
CA SER A 54 -4.46 11.82 -4.99
C SER A 54 -4.83 11.47 -6.43
N LEU A 55 -5.83 12.10 -7.01
CA LEU A 55 -6.23 11.83 -8.38
C LEU A 55 -5.13 12.27 -9.36
N ASP A 56 -4.20 11.40 -9.51
CA ASP A 56 -3.06 11.51 -10.38
C ASP A 56 -3.07 10.27 -11.26
N ASN A 57 -2.75 10.42 -12.53
CA ASN A 57 -2.82 9.34 -13.50
C ASN A 57 -1.80 8.21 -13.23
N THR A 58 -0.86 8.43 -12.32
CA THR A 58 0.19 7.46 -12.02
C THR A 58 -0.17 6.50 -10.89
N ILE A 59 -1.24 6.78 -10.13
CA ILE A 59 -1.66 5.93 -9.02
C ILE A 59 -3.15 5.68 -9.04
N ASN A 60 -3.52 4.50 -8.53
CA ASN A 60 -4.91 4.08 -8.38
C ASN A 60 -5.20 3.89 -6.90
N ILE A 61 -6.27 4.51 -6.40
CA ILE A 61 -6.67 4.40 -5.01
C ILE A 61 -8.06 3.79 -4.91
N ILE A 62 -8.19 2.77 -4.08
CA ILE A 62 -9.45 2.11 -3.77
C ILE A 62 -9.94 2.65 -2.44
N ASN A 63 -11.16 3.17 -2.43
CA ASN A 63 -11.79 3.65 -1.20
C ASN A 63 -12.38 2.45 -0.46
N ALA A 64 -11.63 1.93 0.49
CA ALA A 64 -12.02 0.77 1.30
C ALA A 64 -11.34 0.83 2.66
N ASP A 65 -11.91 0.12 3.63
CA ASP A 65 -11.35 0.02 4.97
C ASP A 65 -10.49 -1.23 5.06
N ILE A 66 -9.25 -1.06 5.52
CA ILE A 66 -8.33 -2.18 5.72
C ILE A 66 -8.80 -3.15 6.81
N ASN A 67 -9.75 -2.74 7.66
CA ASN A 67 -10.38 -3.60 8.65
C ASN A 67 -11.46 -4.50 8.04
N ASP A 68 -11.89 -4.20 6.83
CA ASP A 68 -12.86 -5.01 6.10
C ASP A 68 -12.15 -6.17 5.39
N HIS A 69 -12.95 -7.07 4.86
CA HIS A 69 -12.41 -8.18 4.07
C HIS A 69 -11.77 -7.67 2.79
N MET A 70 -10.63 -8.26 2.44
CA MET A 70 -9.93 -7.95 1.20
C MET A 70 -10.03 -9.11 0.19
N ASP A 71 -11.18 -9.78 0.17
CA ASP A 71 -11.42 -10.95 -0.67
C ASP A 71 -11.35 -10.63 -2.16
N PHE A 72 -11.54 -9.37 -2.53
CA PHE A 72 -11.45 -8.94 -3.92
C PHE A 72 -10.02 -8.95 -4.47
N PHE A 73 -9.01 -9.06 -3.61
CA PHE A 73 -7.64 -9.29 -4.04
C PHE A 73 -7.33 -10.78 -4.08
N LYS A 74 -6.79 -11.24 -5.19
CA LYS A 74 -6.40 -12.65 -5.36
C LYS A 74 -5.09 -12.94 -4.65
N ASP A 75 -4.88 -14.23 -4.35
CA ASP A 75 -3.63 -14.69 -3.76
C ASP A 75 -2.44 -14.31 -4.64
N LYS A 76 -1.39 -13.80 -3.98
CA LYS A 76 -0.12 -13.46 -4.65
C LYS A 76 -0.28 -12.55 -5.86
N SER A 77 -1.26 -11.64 -5.81
CA SER A 77 -1.51 -10.69 -6.90
C SER A 77 -0.58 -9.48 -6.87
N PHE A 78 0.19 -9.31 -5.80
CA PHE A 78 1.16 -8.22 -5.66
C PHE A 78 2.53 -8.77 -5.25
N ASP A 79 3.58 -8.06 -5.66
CA ASP A 79 4.94 -8.39 -5.23
C ASP A 79 5.17 -7.97 -3.78
N TYR A 80 4.64 -6.81 -3.40
CA TYR A 80 4.73 -6.28 -2.05
C TYR A 80 3.38 -5.78 -1.58
N VAL A 81 3.04 -6.08 -0.33
CA VAL A 81 1.94 -5.43 0.39
C VAL A 81 2.56 -4.64 1.53
N ILE A 82 2.28 -3.34 1.57
CA ILE A 82 2.93 -2.41 2.49
C ILE A 82 1.89 -1.82 3.43
N LEU A 83 2.21 -1.78 4.71
CA LEU A 83 1.48 -1.03 5.72
C LEU A 83 2.47 -0.10 6.40
N ALA A 84 2.55 1.13 5.93
CA ALA A 84 3.50 2.13 6.44
C ALA A 84 2.98 2.85 7.68
N GLN A 85 1.75 2.58 8.08
CA GLN A 85 1.13 3.15 9.27
C GLN A 85 1.18 2.17 10.45
N SER A 86 0.84 2.69 11.64
CA SER A 86 0.86 1.87 12.84
C SER A 86 -0.22 0.79 12.82
N LEU A 87 0.14 -0.42 13.21
CA LEU A 87 -0.81 -1.51 13.45
C LEU A 87 -1.82 -1.17 14.57
N GLN A 88 -1.55 -0.15 15.38
CA GLN A 88 -2.43 0.25 16.48
C GLN A 88 -3.80 0.73 16.00
N VAL A 89 -3.91 1.18 14.74
CA VAL A 89 -5.19 1.62 14.18
C VAL A 89 -5.97 0.47 13.53
N VAL A 90 -5.43 -0.73 13.57
CA VAL A 90 -6.05 -1.91 12.99
C VAL A 90 -6.78 -2.70 14.06
N ASP A 91 -8.06 -3.07 13.79
CA ASP A 91 -8.89 -3.78 14.77
C ASP A 91 -8.36 -5.18 15.08
N ASN A 92 -7.88 -5.87 14.06
CA ASN A 92 -7.35 -7.23 14.19
C ASN A 92 -6.03 -7.36 13.42
N PRO A 93 -4.89 -7.00 14.05
CA PRO A 93 -3.60 -7.03 13.37
C PRO A 93 -3.20 -8.41 12.84
N VAL A 94 -3.49 -9.47 13.59
CA VAL A 94 -3.14 -10.83 13.16
C VAL A 94 -3.87 -11.20 11.88
N SER A 95 -5.16 -10.91 11.82
CA SER A 95 -5.97 -11.19 10.65
C SER A 95 -5.50 -10.39 9.44
N LEU A 96 -5.15 -9.13 9.64
CA LEU A 96 -4.63 -8.28 8.57
C LEU A 96 -3.30 -8.81 8.03
N ILE A 97 -2.38 -9.19 8.91
CA ILE A 97 -1.08 -9.72 8.50
C ILE A 97 -1.26 -11.01 7.69
N LYS A 98 -2.18 -11.88 8.09
CA LYS A 98 -2.48 -13.10 7.33
C LYS A 98 -2.97 -12.77 5.91
N GLU A 99 -3.84 -11.77 5.78
CA GLU A 99 -4.32 -11.33 4.48
C GLU A 99 -3.20 -10.69 3.65
N MET A 100 -2.35 -9.90 4.25
CA MET A 100 -1.19 -9.32 3.56
C MET A 100 -0.28 -10.42 3.01
N LEU A 101 -0.03 -11.47 3.80
CA LEU A 101 0.80 -12.61 3.38
C LEU A 101 0.12 -13.45 2.29
N ARG A 102 -1.21 -13.48 2.28
CA ARG A 102 -1.96 -14.14 1.23
C ARG A 102 -1.86 -13.39 -0.09
N ILE A 103 -2.04 -12.07 -0.05
CA ILE A 103 -2.15 -11.20 -1.22
C ILE A 103 -0.79 -10.91 -1.84
N GLY A 104 0.24 -10.73 -1.03
CA GLY A 104 1.56 -10.34 -1.48
C GLY A 104 2.61 -11.43 -1.34
N ASN A 105 3.63 -11.37 -2.18
CA ASN A 105 4.80 -12.24 -2.05
C ASN A 105 5.64 -11.83 -0.84
N GLU A 106 5.75 -10.53 -0.60
CA GLU A 106 6.45 -9.98 0.56
C GLU A 106 5.59 -8.92 1.24
N VAL A 107 5.79 -8.76 2.55
CA VAL A 107 5.05 -7.82 3.38
C VAL A 107 6.05 -6.88 4.05
N ILE A 108 5.74 -5.58 4.02
CA ILE A 108 6.52 -4.55 4.71
C ILE A 108 5.59 -3.83 5.68
N ILE A 109 5.99 -3.81 6.94
CA ILE A 109 5.24 -3.12 8.01
C ILE A 109 6.16 -2.17 8.76
#